data_9bcb292176c2f659d48eaee0f5955833
#
_entry.id   9bcb292176c2f659d48eaee0f5955833
#
_cell.length_a   1.000
_cell.length_b   1.000
_cell.length_c   1.000
_cell.angle_alpha   90.00
_cell.angle_beta   90.00
_cell.angle_gamma   90.00
#
_symmetry.space_group_name_H-M   'P 1'
#
loop_
_entity.id
_entity.type
_entity.pdbx_description
1 polymer ?
#
loop_
_entity_poly.entity_id
_entity_poly.type
_entity_poly.pdbx_seq_one_letter_code
_entity_poly.pdbx_strand_id
1 'polypeptide(L)'
;GVQTCALPILIRSLPTRRAVIGVATCDKGLPATMIALASMHNLPTILVPGGATLPPTFGEDAGKVQTIGARYANHELSLQEAAELGCRACASPGGGCQFLGTAGTSQVVAEALGLALPHSALAPSGQDVWLEISRQSARAVVELDNHGITTRDILTDKAIENAMVIHAAFGGSTK
;
A
#
# COMPACT_ATOMS: atom_id res chain seq x y z
N GLY A 1 -3.42 -2.30 15.73
CA GLY A 1 -2.26 -1.95 16.58
C GLY A 1 -1.23 -3.08 16.73
N VAL A 2 -1.65 -4.32 16.93
CA VAL A 2 -0.73 -5.45 17.17
C VAL A 2 0.09 -5.80 15.94
N GLN A 3 -0.50 -5.76 14.74
CA GLN A 3 0.22 -6.09 13.50
C GLN A 3 1.34 -5.08 13.16
N THR A 4 1.15 -3.82 13.46
CA THR A 4 2.13 -2.76 13.17
C THR A 4 3.42 -2.92 13.99
N CYS A 5 3.31 -3.43 15.21
CA CYS A 5 4.47 -3.69 16.07
C CYS A 5 5.18 -5.02 15.73
N ALA A 6 4.45 -6.02 15.24
CA ALA A 6 5.00 -7.32 14.91
C ALA A 6 5.93 -7.29 13.69
N LEU A 7 5.60 -6.53 12.65
CA LEU A 7 6.39 -6.45 11.41
C LEU A 7 7.86 -6.02 11.64
N PRO A 8 8.16 -4.90 12.34
CA PRO A 8 9.54 -4.52 12.64
C PRO A 8 10.28 -5.56 13.48
N ILE A 9 9.60 -6.21 14.43
CA ILE A 9 10.20 -7.24 15.27
C ILE A 9 10.60 -8.45 14.45
N LEU A 10 9.69 -8.97 13.62
CA LEU A 10 9.94 -10.13 12.76
C LEU A 10 11.08 -9.87 11.77
N ILE A 11 11.08 -8.70 11.12
CA ILE A 11 12.14 -8.34 10.17
C ILE A 11 13.47 -8.17 10.90
N ARG A 12 13.49 -7.55 12.07
CA ARG A 12 14.71 -7.38 12.88
C ARG A 12 15.28 -8.68 13.43
N SER A 13 14.46 -9.72 13.55
CA SER A 13 14.91 -11.04 14.00
C SER A 13 15.74 -11.81 12.97
N LEU A 14 15.73 -11.40 11.70
CA LEU A 14 16.55 -12.00 10.65
C LEU A 14 18.00 -11.48 10.71
N PRO A 15 18.99 -12.29 11.07
CA PRO A 15 20.35 -11.80 11.31
C PRO A 15 21.09 -11.38 10.04
N THR A 16 20.69 -11.91 8.90
CA THR A 16 21.40 -11.71 7.60
C THR A 16 20.67 -10.82 6.63
N ARG A 17 19.66 -10.06 7.09
CA ARG A 17 18.93 -9.13 6.21
C ARG A 17 19.84 -8.05 5.68
N ARG A 18 19.78 -7.81 4.38
CA ARG A 18 20.51 -6.74 3.71
C ARG A 18 19.59 -5.62 3.25
N ALA A 19 18.36 -5.95 2.89
CA ALA A 19 17.37 -5.02 2.41
C ALA A 19 15.96 -5.51 2.76
N VAL A 20 14.95 -4.66 2.61
CA VAL A 20 13.56 -5.00 2.90
C VAL A 20 12.63 -4.48 1.81
N ILE A 21 11.77 -5.36 1.32
CA ILE A 21 10.64 -5.00 0.45
C ILE A 21 9.36 -5.13 1.28
N GLY A 22 8.62 -4.04 1.38
CA GLY A 22 7.26 -4.03 1.92
C GLY A 22 6.24 -4.10 0.79
N VAL A 23 5.27 -4.99 0.88
CA VAL A 23 4.12 -5.02 -0.03
C VAL A 23 2.89 -4.71 0.77
N ALA A 24 2.17 -3.67 0.41
CA ALA A 24 0.97 -3.27 1.15
C ALA A 24 -0.07 -2.63 0.23
N THR A 25 -1.32 -2.86 0.61
CA THR A 25 -2.48 -2.19 0.05
C THR A 25 -3.40 -1.76 1.19
N CYS A 26 -4.46 -1.11 1.04
CA CYS A 26 -5.35 -0.73 2.12
C CYS A 26 -4.90 0.46 2.99
N ASP A 27 -5.87 1.16 3.51
CA ASP A 27 -5.75 2.39 4.28
C ASP A 27 -4.96 2.26 5.60
N LYS A 28 -4.84 1.05 6.14
CA LYS A 28 -4.10 0.76 7.38
C LYS A 28 -2.79 0.03 7.11
N GLY A 29 -2.78 -0.87 6.14
CA GLY A 29 -1.60 -1.64 5.79
C GLY A 29 -0.47 -0.77 5.23
N LEU A 30 -0.79 0.20 4.38
CA LEU A 30 0.18 1.11 3.78
C LEU A 30 0.92 1.96 4.82
N PRO A 31 0.26 2.78 5.66
CA PRO A 31 0.97 3.57 6.65
C PRO A 31 1.70 2.70 7.68
N ALA A 32 1.13 1.55 8.07
CA ALA A 32 1.81 0.62 8.96
C ALA A 32 3.12 0.09 8.36
N THR A 33 3.10 -0.30 7.08
CA THR A 33 4.30 -0.76 6.38
C THR A 33 5.30 0.37 6.18
N MET A 34 4.87 1.58 5.82
CA MET A 34 5.75 2.75 5.70
C MET A 34 6.48 3.05 7.02
N ILE A 35 5.77 3.04 8.14
CA ILE A 35 6.38 3.22 9.48
C ILE A 35 7.37 2.10 9.78
N ALA A 36 7.02 0.86 9.44
CA ALA A 36 7.91 -0.28 9.64
C ALA A 36 9.19 -0.15 8.80
N LEU A 37 9.09 0.22 7.52
CA LEU A 37 10.24 0.46 6.64
C LEU A 37 11.08 1.64 7.13
N ALA A 38 10.47 2.76 7.50
CA ALA A 38 11.16 3.92 8.06
C ALA A 38 11.91 3.60 9.36
N SER A 39 11.36 2.71 10.19
CA SER A 39 12.04 2.26 11.43
C SER A 39 13.32 1.45 11.17
N MET A 40 13.49 0.96 9.96
CA MET A 40 14.69 0.23 9.52
C MET A 40 15.65 1.13 8.71
N HIS A 41 15.79 2.36 9.15
CA HIS A 41 16.48 3.45 8.47
C HIS A 41 17.95 3.15 8.07
N ASN A 42 18.57 2.15 8.67
CA ASN A 42 19.94 1.71 8.34
C ASN A 42 20.00 0.66 7.21
N LEU A 43 18.86 0.29 6.64
CA LEU A 43 18.78 -0.68 5.54
C LEU A 43 18.17 -0.01 4.31
N PRO A 44 18.53 -0.48 3.11
CA PRO A 44 17.74 -0.20 1.91
C PRO A 44 16.32 -0.75 2.08
N THR A 45 15.32 0.07 1.84
CA THR A 45 13.93 -0.38 1.86
C THR A 45 13.15 0.16 0.68
N ILE A 46 12.17 -0.59 0.22
CA ILE A 46 11.25 -0.15 -0.82
C ILE A 46 9.83 -0.66 -0.52
N LEU A 47 8.84 0.18 -0.80
CA LEU A 47 7.44 -0.19 -0.76
C LEU A 47 6.93 -0.51 -2.16
N VAL A 48 6.25 -1.62 -2.30
CA VAL A 48 5.43 -1.95 -3.46
C VAL A 48 3.96 -1.73 -3.08
N PRO A 49 3.35 -0.63 -3.49
CA PRO A 49 1.93 -0.39 -3.20
C PRO A 49 1.06 -1.35 -4.01
N GLY A 50 -0.09 -1.72 -3.47
CA GLY A 50 -1.02 -2.62 -4.15
C GLY A 50 -1.69 -2.04 -5.39
N GLY A 51 -1.59 -0.73 -5.57
CA GLY A 51 -2.13 -0.03 -6.71
C GLY A 51 -3.65 0.20 -6.63
N ALA A 52 -4.24 0.58 -7.73
CA ALA A 52 -5.67 0.80 -7.87
C ALA A 52 -6.37 -0.45 -8.37
N THR A 53 -7.46 -0.85 -7.69
CA THR A 53 -8.33 -1.93 -8.19
C THR A 53 -9.11 -1.43 -9.39
N LEU A 54 -9.13 -2.20 -10.46
CA LEU A 54 -10.00 -1.97 -11.60
C LEU A 54 -11.47 -2.21 -11.20
N PRO A 55 -12.43 -1.61 -11.92
CA PRO A 55 -13.84 -1.87 -11.69
C PRO A 55 -14.13 -3.38 -11.75
N PRO A 56 -14.99 -3.91 -10.86
CA PRO A 56 -15.35 -5.33 -10.89
C PRO A 56 -16.06 -5.68 -12.20
N THR A 57 -15.76 -6.85 -12.74
CA THR A 57 -16.42 -7.36 -13.94
C THR A 57 -17.88 -7.71 -13.66
N PHE A 58 -18.14 -8.19 -12.46
CA PHE A 58 -19.48 -8.56 -11.98
C PHE A 58 -19.62 -8.19 -10.53
N GLY A 59 -20.76 -7.61 -10.17
CA GLY A 59 -21.15 -7.41 -8.77
C GLY A 59 -20.86 -6.05 -8.20
N GLU A 60 -20.56 -6.02 -6.91
CA GLU A 60 -20.48 -4.82 -6.12
C GLU A 60 -19.13 -4.12 -6.26
N ASP A 61 -19.17 -2.81 -6.38
CA ASP A 61 -17.98 -1.98 -6.27
C ASP A 61 -17.66 -1.63 -4.80
N ALA A 62 -16.52 -1.02 -4.56
CA ALA A 62 -16.10 -0.64 -3.22
C ALA A 62 -17.04 0.39 -2.55
N GLY A 63 -17.75 1.20 -3.31
CA GLY A 63 -18.78 2.11 -2.78
C GLY A 63 -19.96 1.36 -2.22
N LYS A 64 -20.40 0.30 -2.88
CA LYS A 64 -21.51 -0.56 -2.44
C LYS A 64 -21.15 -1.42 -1.23
N VAL A 65 -19.88 -1.76 -1.02
CA VAL A 65 -19.41 -2.50 0.18
C VAL A 65 -19.90 -1.85 1.46
N GLN A 66 -19.90 -0.52 1.52
CA GLN A 66 -20.34 0.20 2.72
C GLN A 66 -21.84 -0.03 3.02
N THR A 67 -22.64 -0.36 2.03
CA THR A 67 -24.07 -0.63 2.20
C THR A 67 -24.37 -2.08 2.59
N ILE A 68 -23.42 -3.00 2.42
CA ILE A 68 -23.62 -4.43 2.69
C ILE A 68 -24.00 -4.67 4.14
N GLY A 69 -23.31 -3.99 5.08
CA GLY A 69 -23.62 -4.10 6.50
C GLY A 69 -25.04 -3.63 6.85
N ALA A 70 -25.49 -2.53 6.26
CA ALA A 70 -26.85 -2.03 6.44
C ALA A 70 -27.89 -2.99 5.84
N ARG A 71 -27.65 -3.52 4.66
CA ARG A 71 -28.52 -4.51 4.00
C ARG A 71 -28.64 -5.80 4.80
N TYR A 72 -27.52 -6.28 5.37
CA TYR A 72 -27.53 -7.42 6.29
C TYR A 72 -28.35 -7.12 7.56
N ALA A 73 -28.12 -5.95 8.18
CA ALA A 73 -28.86 -5.54 9.38
C ALA A 73 -30.36 -5.39 9.12
N ASN A 74 -30.76 -5.02 7.91
CA ASN A 74 -32.15 -4.92 7.47
C ASN A 74 -32.72 -6.24 6.96
N HIS A 75 -32.03 -7.37 7.14
CA HIS A 75 -32.44 -8.69 6.68
C HIS A 75 -32.65 -8.83 5.16
N GLU A 76 -32.01 -7.94 4.36
CA GLU A 76 -32.04 -8.01 2.89
C GLU A 76 -31.03 -9.01 2.34
N LEU A 77 -30.02 -9.37 3.14
CA LEU A 77 -28.96 -10.33 2.83
C LEU A 77 -28.80 -11.31 3.97
N SER A 78 -28.50 -12.56 3.64
CA SER A 78 -27.95 -13.50 4.61
C SER A 78 -26.50 -13.16 4.95
N LEU A 79 -25.98 -13.69 6.05
CA LEU A 79 -24.57 -13.51 6.43
C LEU A 79 -23.62 -14.03 5.34
N GLN A 80 -23.96 -15.14 4.70
CA GLN A 80 -23.16 -15.72 3.64
C GLN A 80 -23.10 -14.81 2.41
N GLU A 81 -24.25 -14.30 1.95
CA GLU A 81 -24.32 -13.36 0.83
C GLU A 81 -23.56 -12.07 1.13
N ALA A 82 -23.71 -11.53 2.34
CA ALA A 82 -22.97 -10.33 2.76
C ALA A 82 -21.45 -10.56 2.76
N ALA A 83 -20.98 -11.71 3.24
CA ALA A 83 -19.56 -12.07 3.23
C ALA A 83 -19.03 -12.24 1.79
N GLU A 84 -19.76 -12.92 0.91
CA GLU A 84 -19.38 -13.11 -0.49
C GLU A 84 -19.29 -11.78 -1.25
N LEU A 85 -20.29 -10.90 -1.08
CA LEU A 85 -20.31 -9.58 -1.69
C LEU A 85 -19.12 -8.73 -1.18
N GLY A 86 -18.86 -8.76 0.13
CA GLY A 86 -17.73 -8.04 0.72
C GLY A 86 -16.38 -8.50 0.17
N CYS A 87 -16.17 -9.81 0.08
CA CYS A 87 -14.96 -10.38 -0.48
C CYS A 87 -14.75 -10.01 -1.96
N ARG A 88 -15.80 -10.07 -2.77
CA ARG A 88 -15.72 -9.74 -4.20
C ARG A 88 -15.39 -8.27 -4.43
N ALA A 89 -15.97 -7.37 -3.64
CA ALA A 89 -15.78 -5.95 -3.84
C ALA A 89 -14.35 -5.48 -3.52
N CYS A 90 -13.67 -6.12 -2.56
CA CYS A 90 -12.27 -5.82 -2.22
C CYS A 90 -11.25 -6.65 -2.99
N ALA A 91 -11.64 -7.77 -3.59
CA ALA A 91 -10.73 -8.71 -4.23
C ALA A 91 -10.73 -8.65 -5.76
N SER A 92 -11.57 -7.87 -6.38
CA SER A 92 -11.71 -7.83 -7.83
C SER A 92 -10.82 -6.78 -8.49
N PRO A 93 -10.50 -6.98 -9.76
CA PRO A 93 -9.50 -7.95 -10.15
C PRO A 93 -8.13 -7.46 -9.69
N GLY A 94 -7.36 -8.34 -9.10
CA GLY A 94 -5.98 -8.05 -8.72
C GLY A 94 -5.76 -7.55 -7.28
N GLY A 95 -6.81 -7.28 -6.50
CA GLY A 95 -6.69 -7.04 -5.06
C GLY A 95 -6.12 -5.68 -4.62
N GLY A 96 -6.10 -4.68 -5.47
CA GLY A 96 -5.78 -3.29 -5.10
C GLY A 96 -6.89 -2.65 -4.25
N CYS A 97 -6.90 -1.33 -4.15
CA CYS A 97 -7.95 -0.60 -3.44
C CYS A 97 -8.60 0.46 -4.34
N GLN A 98 -9.93 0.43 -4.43
CA GLN A 98 -10.69 1.44 -5.17
C GLN A 98 -10.85 2.76 -4.39
N PHE A 99 -10.65 2.74 -3.07
CA PHE A 99 -10.74 3.93 -2.26
C PHE A 99 -9.50 4.81 -2.49
N LEU A 100 -9.63 5.76 -3.38
CA LEU A 100 -8.61 6.77 -3.66
C LEU A 100 -8.45 7.77 -2.49
N GLY A 101 -9.31 7.73 -1.48
CA GLY A 101 -9.16 8.46 -0.23
C GLY A 101 -7.90 8.03 0.53
N THR A 102 -8.07 7.38 1.68
CA THR A 102 -6.93 7.05 2.56
C THR A 102 -5.90 6.11 1.91
N ALA A 103 -6.34 5.06 1.20
CA ALA A 103 -5.42 4.12 0.56
C ALA A 103 -4.65 4.77 -0.60
N GLY A 104 -5.33 5.48 -1.50
CA GLY A 104 -4.69 6.22 -2.59
C GLY A 104 -3.72 7.28 -2.08
N THR A 105 -4.12 8.04 -1.06
CA THR A 105 -3.26 9.02 -0.40
C THR A 105 -1.95 8.40 0.11
N SER A 106 -2.05 7.30 0.83
CA SER A 106 -0.87 6.63 1.39
C SER A 106 0.08 6.13 0.30
N GLN A 107 -0.44 5.64 -0.84
CA GLN A 107 0.37 5.21 -1.97
C GLN A 107 1.11 6.39 -2.61
N VAL A 108 0.41 7.49 -2.88
CA VAL A 108 0.99 8.70 -3.47
C VAL A 108 2.01 9.36 -2.55
N VAL A 109 1.75 9.39 -1.25
CA VAL A 109 2.69 9.88 -0.24
C VAL A 109 3.94 9.00 -0.18
N ALA A 110 3.81 7.68 -0.24
CA ALA A 110 4.96 6.77 -0.26
C ALA A 110 5.86 7.00 -1.48
N GLU A 111 5.27 7.27 -2.64
CA GLU A 111 6.01 7.62 -3.85
C GLU A 111 6.72 8.97 -3.70
N ALA A 112 6.04 9.98 -3.17
CA ALA A 112 6.63 11.32 -2.94
C ALA A 112 7.75 11.31 -1.89
N LEU A 113 7.70 10.40 -0.92
CA LEU A 113 8.77 10.17 0.05
C LEU A 113 9.98 9.44 -0.56
N GLY A 114 9.89 8.91 -1.77
CA GLY A 114 10.90 8.05 -2.37
C GLY A 114 10.93 6.62 -1.81
N LEU A 115 9.94 6.22 -1.03
CA LEU A 115 9.83 4.85 -0.53
C LEU A 115 9.27 3.88 -1.56
N ALA A 116 8.62 4.37 -2.61
CA ALA A 116 8.08 3.58 -3.72
C ALA A 116 8.60 4.13 -5.05
N LEU A 117 8.64 3.29 -6.07
CA LEU A 117 9.07 3.73 -7.39
C LEU A 117 8.09 4.74 -8.01
N PRO A 118 8.57 5.69 -8.82
CA PRO A 118 7.72 6.57 -9.60
C PRO A 118 6.67 5.78 -10.41
N HIS A 119 5.44 6.29 -10.44
CA HIS A 119 4.29 5.70 -11.13
C HIS A 119 3.75 4.39 -10.52
N SER A 120 4.22 4.00 -9.35
CA SER A 120 3.75 2.80 -8.66
C SER A 120 2.45 3.01 -7.87
N ALA A 121 2.22 4.24 -7.41
CA ALA A 121 1.16 4.56 -6.43
C ALA A 121 -0.25 4.16 -6.89
N LEU A 122 -0.57 4.35 -8.15
CA LEU A 122 -1.89 4.08 -8.71
C LEU A 122 -1.83 3.11 -9.91
N ALA A 123 -0.79 2.31 -10.00
CA ALA A 123 -0.70 1.29 -11.03
C ALA A 123 -1.89 0.32 -10.92
N PRO A 124 -2.53 -0.05 -12.04
CA PRO A 124 -3.65 -0.99 -12.01
C PRO A 124 -3.23 -2.34 -11.42
N SER A 125 -3.82 -2.68 -10.28
CA SER A 125 -3.48 -3.89 -9.53
C SER A 125 -3.72 -5.15 -10.36
N GLY A 126 -2.79 -6.10 -10.29
CA GLY A 126 -2.87 -7.38 -10.97
C GLY A 126 -2.66 -7.33 -12.49
N GLN A 127 -2.36 -6.17 -13.05
CA GLN A 127 -2.03 -6.01 -14.47
C GLN A 127 -0.51 -6.14 -14.69
N ASP A 128 -0.11 -6.35 -15.95
CA ASP A 128 1.30 -6.52 -16.32
C ASP A 128 2.16 -5.33 -15.90
N VAL A 129 1.62 -4.11 -15.96
CA VAL A 129 2.31 -2.91 -15.49
C VAL A 129 2.62 -2.96 -14.00
N TRP A 130 1.70 -3.47 -13.17
CA TRP A 130 1.93 -3.64 -11.74
C TRP A 130 2.99 -4.72 -11.47
N LEU A 131 2.94 -5.83 -12.20
CA LEU A 131 3.93 -6.90 -12.10
C LEU A 131 5.32 -6.41 -12.48
N GLU A 132 5.43 -5.60 -13.53
CA GLU A 132 6.71 -5.03 -13.95
C GLU A 132 7.27 -4.03 -12.93
N ILE A 133 6.43 -3.16 -12.37
CA ILE A 133 6.82 -2.25 -11.27
C ILE A 133 7.30 -3.06 -10.06
N SER A 134 6.65 -4.15 -9.73
CA SER A 134 7.08 -5.03 -8.64
C SER A 134 8.47 -5.64 -8.89
N ARG A 135 8.74 -6.09 -10.13
CA ARG A 135 10.08 -6.57 -10.53
C ARG A 135 11.12 -5.47 -10.49
N GLN A 136 10.76 -4.27 -10.97
CA GLN A 136 11.66 -3.11 -10.92
C GLN A 136 11.97 -2.69 -9.48
N SER A 137 10.98 -2.74 -8.58
CA SER A 137 11.18 -2.48 -7.16
C SER A 137 12.16 -3.47 -6.53
N ALA A 138 12.06 -4.74 -6.89
CA ALA A 138 13.00 -5.75 -6.43
C ALA A 138 14.44 -5.49 -6.93
N ARG A 139 14.60 -5.07 -8.18
CA ARG A 139 15.91 -4.67 -8.72
C ARG A 139 16.43 -3.40 -8.03
N ALA A 140 15.56 -2.41 -7.86
CA ALA A 140 15.94 -1.14 -7.25
C ALA A 140 16.46 -1.31 -5.81
N VAL A 141 15.84 -2.16 -4.99
CA VAL A 141 16.32 -2.38 -3.63
C VAL A 141 17.69 -3.06 -3.60
N VAL A 142 17.98 -3.93 -4.56
CA VAL A 142 19.32 -4.53 -4.72
C VAL A 142 20.35 -3.48 -5.13
N GLU A 143 19.99 -2.57 -6.05
CA GLU A 143 20.87 -1.46 -6.44
C GLU A 143 21.12 -0.50 -5.28
N LEU A 144 20.12 -0.19 -4.46
CA LEU A 144 20.32 0.60 -3.24
C LEU A 144 21.34 -0.06 -2.31
N ASP A 145 21.23 -1.38 -2.10
CA ASP A 145 22.17 -2.14 -1.28
C ASP A 145 23.60 -2.13 -1.88
N ASN A 146 23.73 -2.33 -3.19
CA ASN A 146 25.01 -2.30 -3.89
C ASN A 146 25.73 -0.94 -3.77
N HIS A 147 24.97 0.15 -3.73
CA HIS A 147 25.49 1.51 -3.60
C HIS A 147 25.58 2.00 -2.15
N GLY A 148 25.20 1.19 -1.18
CA GLY A 148 25.19 1.55 0.24
C GLY A 148 24.18 2.64 0.60
N ILE A 149 23.15 2.82 -0.23
CA ILE A 149 22.06 3.79 0.01
C ILE A 149 21.03 3.17 0.93
N THR A 150 20.77 3.83 2.05
CA THR A 150 19.82 3.36 3.06
C THR A 150 18.53 4.20 3.05
N THR A 151 17.53 3.75 3.77
CA THR A 151 16.27 4.49 3.91
C THR A 151 16.49 5.88 4.55
N ARG A 152 17.51 6.04 5.39
CA ARG A 152 17.89 7.34 5.96
C ARG A 152 18.30 8.34 4.90
N ASP A 153 18.99 7.90 3.86
CA ASP A 153 19.47 8.76 2.79
C ASP A 153 18.32 9.21 1.87
N ILE A 154 17.23 8.45 1.85
CA ILE A 154 16.01 8.73 1.07
C ILE A 154 15.04 9.62 1.87
N LEU A 155 14.75 9.28 3.14
CA LEU A 155 13.80 10.00 3.99
C LEU A 155 14.44 11.28 4.57
N THR A 156 14.67 12.24 3.73
CA THR A 156 15.19 13.57 4.09
C THR A 156 14.06 14.55 4.42
N ASP A 157 14.40 15.68 5.02
CA ASP A 157 13.44 16.78 5.27
C ASP A 157 12.76 17.22 3.96
N LYS A 158 13.51 17.28 2.85
CA LYS A 158 12.96 17.60 1.52
C LYS A 158 11.98 16.54 1.01
N ALA A 159 12.22 15.27 1.28
CA ALA A 159 11.28 14.20 0.93
C ALA A 159 9.97 14.36 1.69
N ILE A 160 10.04 14.75 2.97
CA ILE A 160 8.86 15.03 3.79
C ILE A 160 8.11 16.27 3.28
N GLU A 161 8.82 17.35 2.95
CA GLU A 161 8.22 18.55 2.34
C GLU A 161 7.50 18.21 1.04
N ASN A 162 8.14 17.45 0.15
CA ASN A 162 7.53 16.97 -1.09
C ASN A 162 6.27 16.15 -0.83
N ALA A 163 6.31 15.25 0.16
CA ALA A 163 5.16 14.43 0.51
C ALA A 163 4.00 15.29 1.05
N MET A 164 4.28 16.33 1.83
CA MET A 164 3.26 17.28 2.30
C MET A 164 2.62 18.05 1.13
N VAL A 165 3.42 18.52 0.18
CA VAL A 165 2.94 19.22 -1.02
C VAL A 165 2.07 18.29 -1.86
N ILE A 166 2.53 17.07 -2.11
CA ILE A 166 1.78 16.09 -2.88
C ILE A 166 0.51 15.66 -2.17
N HIS A 167 0.54 15.48 -0.84
CA HIS A 167 -0.66 15.18 -0.06
C HIS A 167 -1.72 16.26 -0.22
N ALA A 168 -1.32 17.54 -0.15
CA ALA A 168 -2.23 18.66 -0.34
C ALA A 168 -2.76 18.76 -1.78
N ALA A 169 -1.88 18.59 -2.79
CA ALA A 169 -2.25 18.64 -4.20
C ALA A 169 -3.17 17.49 -4.62
N PHE A 170 -2.98 16.31 -4.06
CA PHE A 170 -3.83 15.14 -4.28
C PHE A 170 -5.21 15.26 -3.62
N GLY A 171 -5.39 16.18 -2.70
CA GLY A 171 -6.58 16.24 -1.84
C GLY A 171 -6.60 15.08 -0.84
N GLY A 172 -5.45 14.78 -0.27
CA GLY A 172 -5.21 13.60 0.55
C GLY A 172 -6.10 13.51 1.77
N SER A 173 -6.47 12.30 2.13
CA SER A 173 -7.23 12.01 3.34
C SER A 173 -6.38 12.24 4.58
N THR A 174 -6.99 12.84 5.60
CA THR A 174 -6.38 13.08 6.93
C THR A 174 -6.86 12.09 8.01
N LYS A 175 -7.53 11.03 7.62
CA LYS A 175 -8.06 10.01 8.53
C LYS A 175 -6.99 9.00 8.92
#